data_cef5a4b300b0e7d93dda41a7c8088303
#
_entry.id   cef5a4b300b0e7d93dda41a7c8088303
#
_cell.length_a   1.000
_cell.length_b   1.000
_cell.length_c   1.000
_cell.angle_alpha   90.00
_cell.angle_beta   90.00
_cell.angle_gamma   90.00
#
_symmetry.space_group_name_H-M   'P 1'
#
loop_
_entity.id
_entity.type
_entity.pdbx_description
1 polymer ?
#
loop_
_entity_poly.entity_id
_entity_poly.type
_entity_poly.pdbx_seq_one_letter_code
_entity_poly.pdbx_strand_id
1 'polypeptide(L)'
;SLREKKFALRLEIIFTVFPAADAITRRTVLYNDETVPITVHSLMSQQIDLPQLKYEMLTLDGDWISETHVHTRSVQPGRLVNESTTGFSSNRHNPGVILLEQGTGENAGLAYGFNLLYSGSHYTAVERSPRDFVRIISGIQPQGFCWRLPAGEIFRAPEAVMTFSNEGLNGLSGNFHRFVRQHILRGEWKEKPRPVLLNNWEAYFFDFTEAKLLTLARQAKAAGAELFVLDDGWFGERNSDTAGLGDYTVNRKKLPGGIEGLAQKITTMGLRFGLWFEPESVNLESELYRTHPEW
;
A
#
# COMPACT_ATOMS: atom_id res chain seq x y z
N SER A 1 -10.72 10.25 -25.16
CA SER A 1 -10.81 8.79 -25.36
C SER A 1 -10.12 8.40 -26.67
N LEU A 2 -9.55 7.19 -26.67
CA LEU A 2 -8.93 6.56 -27.85
C LEU A 2 -9.80 5.36 -28.23
N ARG A 3 -9.94 5.09 -29.53
CA ARG A 3 -10.66 3.92 -30.05
C ARG A 3 -9.74 3.09 -30.91
N GLU A 4 -9.75 1.76 -30.70
CA GLU A 4 -9.09 0.81 -31.60
C GLU A 4 -9.83 0.79 -32.96
N LYS A 5 -9.08 0.59 -34.04
CA LYS A 5 -9.66 0.61 -35.40
C LYS A 5 -10.23 -0.74 -35.85
N LYS A 6 -9.69 -1.84 -35.34
CA LYS A 6 -10.05 -3.22 -35.74
C LYS A 6 -11.03 -3.88 -34.79
N PHE A 7 -10.97 -3.50 -33.52
CA PHE A 7 -11.76 -4.08 -32.44
C PHE A 7 -12.63 -3.00 -31.78
N ALA A 8 -13.79 -3.37 -31.29
CA ALA A 8 -14.66 -2.46 -30.56
C ALA A 8 -14.13 -2.24 -29.12
N LEU A 9 -12.91 -1.73 -29.03
CA LEU A 9 -12.25 -1.37 -27.78
C LEU A 9 -12.10 0.15 -27.67
N ARG A 10 -12.34 0.68 -26.49
CA ARG A 10 -12.17 2.10 -26.18
C ARG A 10 -11.34 2.29 -24.92
N LEU A 11 -10.38 3.20 -24.98
CA LEU A 11 -9.52 3.56 -23.87
C LEU A 11 -9.80 5.02 -23.47
N GLU A 12 -9.99 5.26 -22.19
CA GLU A 12 -10.04 6.60 -21.62
C GLU A 12 -8.83 6.84 -20.72
N ILE A 13 -8.18 7.97 -20.92
CA ILE A 13 -7.15 8.49 -20.03
C ILE A 13 -7.77 9.66 -19.29
N ILE A 14 -7.85 9.56 -17.96
CA ILE A 14 -8.49 10.55 -17.11
C ILE A 14 -7.41 11.21 -16.24
N PHE A 15 -7.36 12.54 -16.31
CA PHE A 15 -6.51 13.36 -15.46
C PHE A 15 -7.39 14.13 -14.47
N THR A 16 -6.96 14.18 -13.21
CA THR A 16 -7.56 15.06 -12.20
C THR A 16 -6.47 15.94 -11.61
N VAL A 17 -6.70 17.25 -11.59
CA VAL A 17 -5.74 18.24 -11.09
C VAL A 17 -6.14 18.71 -9.71
N PHE A 18 -5.20 18.75 -8.78
CA PHE A 18 -5.35 19.18 -7.38
C PHE A 18 -4.44 20.41 -7.12
N PRO A 19 -4.86 21.63 -7.49
CA PRO A 19 -3.98 22.80 -7.44
C PRO A 19 -3.47 23.12 -6.03
N ALA A 20 -4.32 22.92 -5.00
CA ALA A 20 -3.93 23.20 -3.60
C ALA A 20 -2.85 22.24 -3.07
N ALA A 21 -2.65 21.10 -3.71
CA ALA A 21 -1.64 20.10 -3.36
C ALA A 21 -0.50 19.99 -4.37
N ASP A 22 -0.52 20.80 -5.45
CA ASP A 22 0.40 20.67 -6.59
C ASP A 22 0.51 19.22 -7.11
N ALA A 23 -0.63 18.54 -7.20
CA ALA A 23 -0.67 17.14 -7.58
C ALA A 23 -1.64 16.91 -8.76
N ILE A 24 -1.31 15.90 -9.55
CA ILE A 24 -2.15 15.42 -10.65
C ILE A 24 -2.31 13.92 -10.48
N THR A 25 -3.54 13.40 -10.59
CA THR A 25 -3.74 11.97 -10.75
C THR A 25 -4.03 11.62 -12.20
N ARG A 26 -3.64 10.41 -12.58
CA ARG A 26 -3.95 9.81 -13.88
C ARG A 26 -4.42 8.38 -13.69
N ARG A 27 -5.45 8.01 -14.43
CA ARG A 27 -5.87 6.61 -14.56
C ARG A 27 -6.26 6.28 -15.98
N THR A 28 -6.19 4.99 -16.28
CA THR A 28 -6.62 4.43 -17.56
C THR A 28 -7.85 3.57 -17.36
N VAL A 29 -8.84 3.72 -18.23
CA VAL A 29 -10.07 2.92 -18.23
C VAL A 29 -10.22 2.25 -19.58
N LEU A 30 -10.33 0.92 -19.59
CA LEU A 30 -10.54 0.11 -20.79
C LEU A 30 -12.00 -0.33 -20.83
N TYR A 31 -12.66 -0.11 -21.95
CA TYR A 31 -14.01 -0.55 -22.26
C TYR A 31 -13.94 -1.68 -23.29
N ASN A 32 -14.61 -2.78 -22.99
CA ASN A 32 -14.81 -3.86 -23.93
C ASN A 32 -16.18 -3.70 -24.60
N ASP A 33 -16.23 -2.94 -25.68
CA ASP A 33 -17.46 -2.75 -26.45
C ASP A 33 -17.66 -3.90 -27.50
N GLU A 34 -16.84 -4.99 -27.41
CA GLU A 34 -17.03 -6.23 -28.21
C GLU A 34 -18.22 -7.05 -27.73
N THR A 35 -18.65 -8.02 -28.53
CA THR A 35 -19.70 -8.99 -28.18
C THR A 35 -19.15 -10.23 -27.45
N VAL A 36 -17.81 -10.32 -27.28
CA VAL A 36 -17.12 -11.43 -26.64
C VAL A 36 -16.21 -10.92 -25.53
N PRO A 37 -15.88 -11.74 -24.54
CA PRO A 37 -14.89 -11.37 -23.52
C PRO A 37 -13.49 -11.27 -24.14
N ILE A 38 -12.69 -10.36 -23.58
CA ILE A 38 -11.27 -10.22 -23.90
C ILE A 38 -10.42 -10.52 -22.67
N THR A 39 -9.13 -10.81 -22.89
CA THR A 39 -8.15 -10.99 -21.82
C THR A 39 -7.21 -9.80 -21.77
N VAL A 40 -7.11 -9.17 -20.60
CA VAL A 40 -6.19 -8.06 -20.35
C VAL A 40 -4.98 -8.59 -19.59
N HIS A 41 -3.79 -8.54 -20.20
CA HIS A 41 -2.53 -8.96 -19.60
C HIS A 41 -1.75 -7.80 -18.97
N SER A 42 -2.03 -6.58 -19.38
CA SER A 42 -1.41 -5.37 -18.84
C SER A 42 -2.25 -4.15 -19.18
N LEU A 43 -2.44 -3.27 -18.18
CA LEU A 43 -3.01 -1.95 -18.38
C LEU A 43 -2.38 -0.99 -17.38
N MET A 44 -1.44 -0.16 -17.84
CA MET A 44 -0.73 0.78 -16.98
C MET A 44 -1.59 1.99 -16.64
N SER A 45 -1.48 2.45 -15.39
CA SER A 45 -2.18 3.62 -14.87
C SER A 45 -1.63 4.90 -15.45
N GLN A 46 -0.30 4.98 -15.60
CA GLN A 46 0.37 6.14 -16.17
C GLN A 46 1.56 5.76 -17.06
N GLN A 47 1.82 6.64 -18.01
CA GLN A 47 3.06 6.75 -18.76
C GLN A 47 3.34 8.23 -18.95
N ILE A 48 4.49 8.69 -18.51
CA ILE A 48 4.92 10.09 -18.56
C ILE A 48 6.33 10.13 -19.15
N ASP A 49 6.55 11.05 -20.05
CA ASP A 49 7.86 11.33 -20.63
C ASP A 49 8.36 12.68 -20.07
N LEU A 50 9.52 12.64 -19.43
CA LEU A 50 10.22 13.83 -18.95
C LEU A 50 11.39 14.18 -19.88
N PRO A 51 11.81 15.47 -19.94
CA PRO A 51 13.01 15.84 -20.65
C PRO A 51 14.22 15.02 -20.19
N GLN A 52 15.16 14.78 -21.10
CA GLN A 52 16.38 14.06 -20.76
C GLN A 52 17.32 14.97 -19.97
N LEU A 53 17.29 14.81 -18.66
CA LEU A 53 18.27 15.36 -17.73
C LEU A 53 19.06 14.21 -17.08
N LYS A 54 20.04 14.55 -16.26
CA LYS A 54 20.71 13.56 -15.42
C LYS A 54 19.87 13.32 -14.18
N TYR A 55 19.11 12.24 -14.19
CA TYR A 55 18.28 11.86 -13.07
C TYR A 55 18.90 10.78 -12.20
N GLU A 56 18.56 10.84 -10.93
CA GLU A 56 18.69 9.77 -9.95
C GLU A 56 17.28 9.29 -9.58
N MET A 57 17.07 7.99 -9.55
CA MET A 57 15.84 7.36 -9.07
C MET A 57 16.00 7.03 -7.60
N LEU A 58 15.20 7.66 -6.76
CA LEU A 58 15.07 7.37 -5.34
C LEU A 58 13.90 6.44 -5.11
N THR A 59 14.14 5.36 -4.36
CA THR A 59 13.15 4.40 -3.88
C THR A 59 13.24 4.25 -2.38
N LEU A 60 12.15 3.78 -1.77
CA LEU A 60 12.06 3.43 -0.37
C LEU A 60 11.94 1.91 -0.29
N ASP A 61 13.03 1.27 0.07
CA ASP A 61 13.15 -0.19 0.12
C ASP A 61 13.38 -0.66 1.56
N GLY A 62 13.25 -1.94 1.83
CA GLY A 62 13.51 -2.47 3.16
C GLY A 62 13.09 -3.91 3.33
N ASP A 63 12.87 -4.26 4.58
CA ASP A 63 12.33 -5.54 5.00
C ASP A 63 11.71 -5.37 6.40
N TRP A 64 11.23 -6.44 7.02
CA TRP A 64 10.75 -6.44 8.39
C TRP A 64 11.79 -5.88 9.38
N ILE A 65 11.36 -4.95 10.24
CA ILE A 65 12.21 -4.15 11.16
C ILE A 65 13.28 -3.31 10.45
N SER A 66 13.17 -3.13 9.14
CA SER A 66 14.13 -2.36 8.33
C SER A 66 13.41 -1.69 7.15
N GLU A 67 12.24 -1.10 7.41
CA GLU A 67 11.37 -0.52 6.39
C GLU A 67 11.85 0.87 5.95
N THR A 68 11.52 1.24 4.72
CA THR A 68 11.63 2.59 4.15
C THR A 68 13.05 3.18 4.13
N HIS A 69 14.07 2.35 3.92
CA HIS A 69 15.42 2.86 3.64
C HIS A 69 15.49 3.55 2.28
N VAL A 70 16.10 4.71 2.26
CA VAL A 70 16.30 5.49 1.04
C VAL A 70 17.42 4.89 0.21
N HIS A 71 17.10 4.48 -1.02
CA HIS A 71 18.07 4.04 -2.01
C HIS A 71 18.02 4.95 -3.24
N THR A 72 19.19 5.37 -3.72
CA THR A 72 19.32 6.22 -4.90
C THR A 72 20.16 5.53 -5.96
N ARG A 73 19.65 5.52 -7.20
CA ARG A 73 20.32 4.90 -8.35
C ARG A 73 20.34 5.86 -9.52
N SER A 74 21.48 6.06 -10.15
CA SER A 74 21.58 6.88 -11.36
C SER A 74 20.82 6.27 -12.53
N VAL A 75 20.00 7.07 -13.22
CA VAL A 75 19.24 6.64 -14.41
C VAL A 75 20.16 6.58 -15.62
N GLN A 76 20.67 5.40 -15.92
CA GLN A 76 21.52 5.08 -17.06
C GLN A 76 20.69 4.56 -18.25
N PRO A 77 21.26 4.44 -19.47
CA PRO A 77 20.59 3.76 -20.57
C PRO A 77 20.09 2.36 -20.16
N GLY A 78 18.84 2.08 -20.44
CA GLY A 78 18.15 0.86 -19.99
C GLY A 78 17.01 1.19 -19.06
N ARG A 79 16.61 0.21 -18.24
CA ARG A 79 15.43 0.29 -17.40
C ARG A 79 15.75 0.00 -15.94
N LEU A 80 15.34 0.88 -15.05
CA LEU A 80 15.27 0.66 -13.60
C LEU A 80 13.84 0.31 -13.23
N VAL A 81 13.66 -0.67 -12.36
CA VAL A 81 12.33 -1.15 -11.93
C VAL A 81 12.24 -1.09 -10.41
N ASN A 82 11.07 -0.69 -9.93
CA ASN A 82 10.57 -0.80 -8.56
C ASN A 82 9.23 -1.52 -8.59
N GLU A 83 9.15 -2.72 -7.99
CA GLU A 83 7.99 -3.59 -8.14
C GLU A 83 7.73 -4.46 -6.91
N SER A 84 6.48 -4.88 -6.74
CA SER A 84 6.09 -5.95 -5.82
C SER A 84 5.35 -7.04 -6.61
N THR A 85 5.69 -8.30 -6.32
CA THR A 85 5.05 -9.50 -6.89
C THR A 85 4.43 -10.39 -5.81
N THR A 86 4.28 -9.87 -4.57
CA THR A 86 3.88 -10.65 -3.39
C THR A 86 2.37 -10.60 -3.11
N GLY A 87 1.58 -10.04 -4.03
CA GLY A 87 0.10 -9.92 -3.88
C GLY A 87 -0.35 -8.62 -3.23
N PHE A 88 0.55 -7.86 -2.61
CA PHE A 88 0.28 -6.58 -1.95
C PHE A 88 1.42 -5.58 -2.19
N SER A 89 1.16 -4.29 -1.93
CA SER A 89 2.22 -3.27 -1.90
C SER A 89 3.15 -3.56 -0.72
N SER A 90 4.44 -3.71 -1.00
CA SER A 90 5.40 -4.28 -0.08
C SER A 90 6.12 -3.22 0.75
N ASN A 91 6.46 -3.54 2.01
CA ASN A 91 7.44 -2.78 2.79
C ASN A 91 8.88 -2.98 2.27
N ARG A 92 9.11 -4.03 1.46
CA ARG A 92 10.38 -4.24 0.76
C ARG A 92 10.59 -3.25 -0.37
N HIS A 93 9.51 -2.94 -1.11
CA HIS A 93 9.51 -2.01 -2.25
C HIS A 93 8.25 -1.15 -2.20
N ASN A 94 8.36 0.02 -1.58
CA ASN A 94 7.25 0.98 -1.54
C ASN A 94 6.88 1.43 -2.96
N PRO A 95 5.58 1.57 -3.32
CA PRO A 95 5.17 1.97 -4.66
C PRO A 95 5.57 3.41 -5.05
N GLY A 96 6.10 4.20 -4.12
CA GLY A 96 6.61 5.54 -4.40
C GLY A 96 7.97 5.52 -5.10
N VAL A 97 8.10 6.32 -6.15
CA VAL A 97 9.35 6.55 -6.90
C VAL A 97 9.55 8.05 -7.07
N ILE A 98 10.76 8.53 -6.81
CA ILE A 98 11.12 9.93 -7.01
C ILE A 98 12.26 10.00 -8.02
N LEU A 99 12.13 10.89 -9.02
CA LEU A 99 13.23 11.26 -9.91
C LEU A 99 13.79 12.60 -9.48
N LEU A 100 15.06 12.60 -9.12
CA LEU A 100 15.81 13.79 -8.74
C LEU A 100 16.73 14.21 -9.87
N GLU A 101 16.73 15.47 -10.24
CA GLU A 101 17.81 16.01 -11.04
C GLU A 101 19.13 15.93 -10.25
N GLN A 102 20.23 15.66 -10.92
CA GLN A 102 21.53 15.53 -10.26
C GLN A 102 21.87 16.80 -9.44
N GLY A 103 22.15 16.61 -8.15
CA GLY A 103 22.43 17.68 -7.22
C GLY A 103 21.22 18.21 -6.45
N THR A 104 20.02 17.64 -6.67
CA THR A 104 18.84 17.93 -5.85
C THR A 104 19.06 17.48 -4.41
N GLY A 105 18.78 18.38 -3.47
CA GLY A 105 18.86 18.13 -2.03
C GLY A 105 17.49 18.25 -1.36
N GLU A 106 17.52 18.41 -0.04
CA GLU A 106 16.31 18.52 0.77
C GLU A 106 15.49 19.78 0.46
N ASN A 107 16.16 20.93 0.24
CA ASN A 107 15.50 22.24 0.13
C ASN A 107 15.75 22.95 -1.20
N ALA A 108 16.37 22.29 -2.18
CA ALA A 108 16.67 22.88 -3.48
C ALA A 108 16.82 21.80 -4.55
N GLY A 109 16.56 22.16 -5.81
CA GLY A 109 16.67 21.29 -6.97
C GLY A 109 15.33 20.73 -7.42
N LEU A 110 15.34 20.03 -8.56
CA LEU A 110 14.13 19.52 -9.20
C LEU A 110 13.84 18.08 -8.77
N ALA A 111 12.65 17.86 -8.26
CA ALA A 111 12.15 16.55 -7.84
C ALA A 111 10.79 16.26 -8.48
N TYR A 112 10.65 15.08 -9.06
CA TYR A 112 9.41 14.57 -9.64
C TYR A 112 8.99 13.31 -8.88
N GLY A 113 7.83 13.35 -8.23
CA GLY A 113 7.32 12.23 -7.43
C GLY A 113 6.18 11.50 -8.12
N PHE A 114 6.22 10.18 -8.02
CA PHE A 114 5.22 9.27 -8.59
C PHE A 114 4.83 8.24 -7.55
N ASN A 115 3.52 7.97 -7.41
CA ASN A 115 3.03 6.91 -6.55
C ASN A 115 1.79 6.27 -7.15
N LEU A 116 1.66 4.95 -7.02
CA LEU A 116 0.46 4.23 -7.41
C LEU A 116 -0.47 4.09 -6.20
N LEU A 117 -1.70 4.57 -6.32
CA LEU A 117 -2.72 4.48 -5.26
C LEU A 117 -3.39 3.10 -5.30
N TYR A 118 -2.63 2.08 -4.90
CA TYR A 118 -3.02 0.69 -4.98
C TYR A 118 -2.33 -0.14 -3.90
N SER A 119 -3.06 -1.07 -3.29
CA SER A 119 -2.55 -1.92 -2.21
C SER A 119 -2.06 -3.30 -2.68
N GLY A 120 -2.27 -3.66 -3.95
CA GLY A 120 -1.82 -4.92 -4.53
C GLY A 120 -0.41 -4.85 -5.11
N SER A 121 -0.02 -5.90 -5.85
CA SER A 121 1.27 -5.96 -6.56
C SER A 121 1.40 -4.82 -7.58
N HIS A 122 2.45 -4.03 -7.45
CA HIS A 122 2.69 -2.84 -8.27
C HIS A 122 3.93 -2.97 -9.15
N TYR A 123 3.97 -2.15 -10.18
CA TYR A 123 5.10 -2.04 -11.09
C TYR A 123 5.34 -0.58 -11.47
N THR A 124 6.57 -0.10 -11.29
CA THR A 124 7.02 1.19 -11.80
C THR A 124 8.36 1.01 -12.48
N ALA A 125 8.45 1.41 -13.74
CA ALA A 125 9.68 1.39 -14.52
C ALA A 125 10.09 2.79 -14.93
N VAL A 126 11.39 3.08 -14.82
CA VAL A 126 12.03 4.29 -15.33
C VAL A 126 12.99 3.87 -16.44
N GLU A 127 12.76 4.34 -17.65
CA GLU A 127 13.55 4.01 -18.82
C GLU A 127 14.17 5.26 -19.44
N ARG A 128 15.49 5.29 -19.55
CA ARG A 128 16.18 6.32 -20.33
C ARG A 128 16.16 5.93 -21.81
N SER A 129 15.41 6.71 -22.57
CA SER A 129 15.28 6.53 -24.01
C SER A 129 16.53 7.03 -24.76
N PRO A 130 16.93 6.41 -25.87
CA PRO A 130 17.92 6.99 -26.78
C PRO A 130 17.41 8.23 -27.54
N ARG A 131 16.15 8.63 -27.38
CA ARG A 131 15.44 9.73 -28.04
C ARG A 131 15.25 10.97 -27.14
N ASP A 132 16.20 11.24 -26.25
CA ASP A 132 16.23 12.44 -25.42
C ASP A 132 15.03 12.65 -24.47
N PHE A 133 14.49 11.56 -23.90
CA PHE A 133 13.52 11.62 -22.81
C PHE A 133 13.73 10.47 -21.81
N VAL A 134 13.21 10.66 -20.61
CA VAL A 134 13.11 9.62 -19.58
C VAL A 134 11.64 9.28 -19.41
N ARG A 135 11.28 8.02 -19.62
CA ARG A 135 9.91 7.50 -19.52
C ARG A 135 9.67 6.84 -18.18
N ILE A 136 8.60 7.23 -17.53
CA ILE A 136 8.08 6.57 -16.34
C ILE A 136 6.78 5.86 -16.71
N ILE A 137 6.69 4.56 -16.39
CA ILE A 137 5.50 3.73 -16.54
C ILE A 137 5.15 3.15 -15.18
N SER A 138 3.89 3.28 -14.74
CA SER A 138 3.44 2.73 -13.47
C SER A 138 2.03 2.15 -13.56
N GLY A 139 1.78 1.06 -12.84
CA GLY A 139 0.48 0.38 -12.80
C GLY A 139 0.52 -0.92 -12.01
N ILE A 140 -0.51 -1.75 -12.20
CA ILE A 140 -0.55 -3.11 -11.64
C ILE A 140 0.61 -3.92 -12.23
N GLN A 141 1.23 -4.76 -11.39
CA GLN A 141 2.28 -5.70 -11.82
C GLN A 141 1.78 -6.58 -12.97
N PRO A 142 2.43 -6.54 -14.15
CA PRO A 142 1.98 -7.32 -15.30
C PRO A 142 2.36 -8.80 -15.24
N GLN A 143 3.35 -9.18 -14.40
CA GLN A 143 3.77 -10.56 -14.28
C GLN A 143 2.67 -11.41 -13.64
N GLY A 144 2.16 -12.39 -14.37
CA GLY A 144 1.06 -13.25 -13.92
C GLY A 144 -0.32 -12.57 -13.94
N PHE A 145 -0.42 -11.28 -14.29
CA PHE A 145 -1.70 -10.60 -14.41
C PHE A 145 -2.47 -11.10 -15.64
N CYS A 146 -3.67 -11.61 -15.38
CA CYS A 146 -4.57 -12.11 -16.41
C CYS A 146 -6.02 -11.83 -15.98
N TRP A 147 -6.62 -10.79 -16.58
CA TRP A 147 -7.98 -10.38 -16.26
C TRP A 147 -8.92 -10.65 -17.43
N ARG A 148 -9.91 -11.53 -17.22
CA ARG A 148 -10.96 -11.76 -18.21
C ARG A 148 -12.01 -10.65 -18.08
N LEU A 149 -12.07 -9.77 -19.08
CA LEU A 149 -13.02 -8.68 -19.15
C LEU A 149 -14.22 -9.09 -20.03
N PRO A 150 -15.43 -9.32 -19.46
CA PRO A 150 -16.61 -9.68 -20.21
C PRO A 150 -17.00 -8.63 -21.28
N ALA A 151 -17.86 -9.06 -22.21
CA ALA A 151 -18.46 -8.18 -23.21
C ALA A 151 -19.29 -7.08 -22.51
N GLY A 152 -19.15 -5.84 -22.97
CA GLY A 152 -19.85 -4.68 -22.42
C GLY A 152 -19.32 -4.17 -21.06
N GLU A 153 -18.30 -4.83 -20.49
CA GLU A 153 -17.72 -4.45 -19.19
C GLU A 153 -16.54 -3.49 -19.32
N ILE A 154 -16.16 -2.92 -18.18
CA ILE A 154 -15.06 -1.95 -18.11
C ILE A 154 -14.02 -2.40 -17.05
N PHE A 155 -12.75 -2.21 -17.38
CA PHE A 155 -11.64 -2.36 -16.44
C PHE A 155 -11.05 -0.99 -16.11
N ARG A 156 -10.98 -0.65 -14.83
CA ARG A 156 -10.37 0.59 -14.32
C ARG A 156 -9.04 0.28 -13.68
N ALA A 157 -7.95 0.75 -14.27
CA ALA A 157 -6.66 0.72 -13.62
C ALA A 157 -6.68 1.62 -12.36
N PRO A 158 -5.86 1.32 -11.33
CA PRO A 158 -5.68 2.19 -10.18
C PRO A 158 -5.27 3.60 -10.58
N GLU A 159 -5.52 4.59 -9.74
CA GLU A 159 -4.98 5.93 -9.97
C GLU A 159 -3.50 5.99 -9.63
N ALA A 160 -2.73 6.67 -10.46
CA ALA A 160 -1.36 7.06 -10.16
C ALA A 160 -1.34 8.57 -9.91
N VAL A 161 -0.67 8.98 -8.84
CA VAL A 161 -0.46 10.38 -8.49
C VAL A 161 0.95 10.81 -8.86
N MET A 162 1.08 12.02 -9.36
CA MET A 162 2.35 12.66 -9.66
C MET A 162 2.36 14.08 -9.14
N THR A 163 3.54 14.54 -8.73
CA THR A 163 3.80 15.91 -8.28
C THR A 163 5.21 16.33 -8.64
N PHE A 164 5.45 17.62 -8.61
CA PHE A 164 6.73 18.25 -8.93
C PHE A 164 7.10 19.27 -7.86
N SER A 165 8.40 19.42 -7.60
CA SER A 165 8.93 20.48 -6.77
C SER A 165 10.26 21.00 -7.33
N ASN A 166 10.45 22.31 -7.29
CA ASN A 166 11.74 22.97 -7.49
C ASN A 166 12.41 23.37 -6.17
N GLU A 167 11.80 23.01 -5.05
CA GLU A 167 12.27 23.23 -3.68
C GLU A 167 12.80 21.94 -3.04
N GLY A 168 13.30 21.01 -3.86
CA GLY A 168 13.87 19.75 -3.40
C GLY A 168 12.85 18.76 -2.82
N LEU A 169 13.37 17.82 -2.02
CA LEU A 169 12.59 16.73 -1.43
C LEU A 169 11.54 17.21 -0.41
N ASN A 170 11.84 18.25 0.38
CA ASN A 170 10.89 18.78 1.35
C ASN A 170 9.67 19.42 0.68
N GLY A 171 9.86 20.15 -0.42
CA GLY A 171 8.75 20.67 -1.21
C GLY A 171 7.91 19.53 -1.81
N LEU A 172 8.55 18.51 -2.37
CA LEU A 172 7.88 17.34 -2.95
C LEU A 172 7.07 16.57 -1.91
N SER A 173 7.67 16.24 -0.76
CA SER A 173 6.99 15.52 0.32
C SER A 173 5.81 16.32 0.89
N GLY A 174 5.98 17.65 1.01
CA GLY A 174 4.92 18.57 1.39
C GLY A 174 3.70 18.49 0.46
N ASN A 175 3.92 18.40 -0.86
CA ASN A 175 2.86 18.21 -1.86
C ASN A 175 2.11 16.89 -1.63
N PHE A 176 2.84 15.77 -1.49
CA PHE A 176 2.22 14.48 -1.19
C PHE A 176 1.46 14.49 0.14
N HIS A 177 2.01 15.10 1.19
CA HIS A 177 1.32 15.21 2.48
C HIS A 177 0.01 15.99 2.35
N ARG A 178 -0.01 17.12 1.63
CA ARG A 178 -1.24 17.87 1.37
C ARG A 178 -2.26 17.05 0.59
N PHE A 179 -1.81 16.38 -0.49
CA PHE A 179 -2.66 15.53 -1.30
C PHE A 179 -3.28 14.39 -0.46
N VAL A 180 -2.49 13.65 0.31
CA VAL A 180 -2.96 12.55 1.15
C VAL A 180 -3.97 13.05 2.19
N ARG A 181 -3.64 14.13 2.91
CA ARG A 181 -4.53 14.68 3.94
C ARG A 181 -5.86 15.16 3.38
N GLN A 182 -5.86 15.84 2.23
CA GLN A 182 -7.07 16.45 1.67
C GLN A 182 -7.93 15.45 0.89
N HIS A 183 -7.33 14.47 0.20
CA HIS A 183 -8.01 13.68 -0.81
C HIS A 183 -8.01 12.16 -0.56
N ILE A 184 -7.08 11.62 0.24
CA ILE A 184 -7.00 10.19 0.53
C ILE A 184 -7.57 9.85 1.90
N LEU A 185 -7.15 10.57 2.95
CA LEU A 185 -7.64 10.34 4.31
C LEU A 185 -9.14 10.60 4.41
N ARG A 186 -9.83 9.70 5.13
CA ARG A 186 -11.28 9.73 5.32
C ARG A 186 -11.64 9.49 6.80
N GLY A 187 -12.91 9.73 7.14
CA GLY A 187 -13.44 9.50 8.47
C GLY A 187 -12.93 10.50 9.51
N GLU A 188 -13.15 10.17 10.77
CA GLU A 188 -12.84 11.06 11.91
C GLU A 188 -11.34 11.35 12.05
N TRP A 189 -10.48 10.43 11.63
CA TRP A 189 -9.03 10.52 11.76
C TRP A 189 -8.35 11.41 10.69
N LYS A 190 -9.14 12.01 9.80
CA LYS A 190 -8.59 12.96 8.84
C LYS A 190 -8.03 14.20 9.54
N GLU A 191 -8.76 14.73 10.53
CA GLU A 191 -8.44 15.97 11.22
C GLU A 191 -8.02 15.78 12.70
N LYS A 192 -8.20 14.56 13.24
CA LYS A 192 -7.85 14.26 14.63
C LYS A 192 -6.47 13.62 14.75
N PRO A 193 -5.71 13.92 15.80
CA PRO A 193 -4.49 13.18 16.12
C PRO A 193 -4.82 11.71 16.39
N ARG A 194 -3.91 10.82 16.07
CA ARG A 194 -4.05 9.40 16.41
C ARG A 194 -3.92 9.22 17.92
N PRO A 195 -4.65 8.27 18.52
CA PRO A 195 -4.54 7.98 19.95
C PRO A 195 -3.15 7.41 20.28
N VAL A 196 -2.66 7.69 21.47
CA VAL A 196 -1.49 7.03 22.03
C VAL A 196 -1.81 5.55 22.21
N LEU A 197 -1.11 4.68 21.45
CA LEU A 197 -1.41 3.27 21.36
C LEU A 197 -0.40 2.43 22.15
N LEU A 198 -0.89 1.42 22.87
CA LEU A 198 -0.08 0.31 23.34
C LEU A 198 -0.55 -0.99 22.68
N ASN A 199 0.38 -1.71 22.08
CA ASN A 199 0.20 -3.06 21.53
C ASN A 199 0.83 -4.07 22.49
N ASN A 200 0.21 -5.25 22.67
CA ASN A 200 0.70 -6.24 23.62
C ASN A 200 1.81 -7.15 23.09
N TRP A 201 2.15 -7.08 21.78
CA TRP A 201 3.05 -8.04 21.16
C TRP A 201 4.38 -8.17 21.88
N GLU A 202 5.13 -7.10 22.04
CA GLU A 202 6.43 -7.10 22.69
C GLU A 202 6.38 -7.46 24.18
N ALA A 203 5.19 -7.40 24.82
CA ALA A 203 5.05 -7.76 26.21
C ALA A 203 4.89 -9.28 26.43
N TYR A 204 4.24 -9.97 25.50
CA TYR A 204 3.84 -11.36 25.72
C TYR A 204 3.99 -12.28 24.51
N PHE A 205 4.15 -11.76 23.29
CA PHE A 205 4.08 -12.52 22.06
C PHE A 205 2.83 -13.42 22.06
N PHE A 206 2.98 -14.72 21.81
CA PHE A 206 1.88 -15.69 21.83
C PHE A 206 1.44 -16.14 23.25
N ASP A 207 2.27 -15.90 24.30
CA ASP A 207 2.01 -16.34 25.68
C ASP A 207 1.20 -15.32 26.46
N PHE A 208 -0.08 -15.17 26.14
CA PHE A 208 -0.98 -14.32 26.90
C PHE A 208 -2.27 -15.04 27.32
N THR A 209 -2.90 -14.49 28.34
CA THR A 209 -4.25 -14.81 28.80
C THR A 209 -5.01 -13.52 28.97
N GLU A 210 -6.36 -13.59 29.04
CA GLU A 210 -7.19 -12.44 29.32
C GLU A 210 -6.73 -11.67 30.58
N ALA A 211 -6.34 -12.37 31.63
CA ALA A 211 -5.87 -11.75 32.87
C ALA A 211 -4.58 -10.94 32.68
N LYS A 212 -3.60 -11.48 31.92
CA LYS A 212 -2.35 -10.78 31.57
C LYS A 212 -2.67 -9.51 30.75
N LEU A 213 -3.54 -9.61 29.75
CA LEU A 213 -3.94 -8.49 28.90
C LEU A 213 -4.63 -7.39 29.70
N LEU A 214 -5.56 -7.73 30.59
CA LEU A 214 -6.24 -6.76 31.44
C LEU A 214 -5.29 -6.07 32.44
N THR A 215 -4.26 -6.77 32.88
CA THR A 215 -3.22 -6.17 33.74
C THR A 215 -2.38 -5.17 32.95
N LEU A 216 -1.95 -5.53 31.74
CA LEU A 216 -1.21 -4.63 30.85
C LEU A 216 -2.06 -3.41 30.45
N ALA A 217 -3.35 -3.62 30.15
CA ALA A 217 -4.26 -2.52 29.80
C ALA A 217 -4.42 -1.50 30.94
N ARG A 218 -4.51 -1.95 32.21
CA ARG A 218 -4.53 -1.04 33.36
C ARG A 218 -3.25 -0.23 33.50
N GLN A 219 -2.08 -0.87 33.30
CA GLN A 219 -0.79 -0.19 33.33
C GLN A 219 -0.65 0.81 32.19
N ALA A 220 -1.07 0.43 30.96
CA ALA A 220 -1.10 1.31 29.80
C ALA A 220 -1.96 2.54 30.05
N LYS A 221 -3.16 2.36 30.61
CA LYS A 221 -4.05 3.48 30.97
C LYS A 221 -3.41 4.40 31.99
N ALA A 222 -2.80 3.86 33.02
CA ALA A 222 -2.11 4.65 34.06
C ALA A 222 -0.91 5.43 33.48
N ALA A 223 -0.26 4.92 32.43
CA ALA A 223 0.83 5.58 31.71
C ALA A 223 0.35 6.61 30.66
N GLY A 224 -0.98 6.75 30.46
CA GLY A 224 -1.56 7.73 29.54
C GLY A 224 -1.88 7.19 28.15
N ALA A 225 -1.84 5.88 27.91
CA ALA A 225 -2.33 5.30 26.66
C ALA A 225 -3.85 5.52 26.51
N GLU A 226 -4.29 5.63 25.26
CA GLU A 226 -5.67 5.89 24.87
C GLU A 226 -6.29 4.72 24.08
N LEU A 227 -5.44 3.89 23.48
CA LEU A 227 -5.83 2.72 22.67
C LEU A 227 -4.99 1.52 23.09
N PHE A 228 -5.65 0.39 23.33
CA PHE A 228 -5.02 -0.91 23.54
C PHE A 228 -5.28 -1.78 22.32
N VAL A 229 -4.23 -2.34 21.70
CA VAL A 229 -4.34 -3.25 20.55
C VAL A 229 -3.95 -4.65 20.98
N LEU A 230 -4.87 -5.60 20.76
CA LEU A 230 -4.58 -7.02 20.86
C LEU A 230 -3.93 -7.47 19.54
N ASP A 231 -2.69 -7.89 19.63
CA ASP A 231 -1.90 -8.36 18.50
C ASP A 231 -2.13 -9.85 18.22
N ASP A 232 -1.26 -10.47 17.45
CA ASP A 232 -1.30 -11.85 16.99
C ASP A 232 -1.51 -12.89 18.13
N GLY A 233 -1.99 -14.09 17.75
CA GLY A 233 -2.17 -15.19 18.67
C GLY A 233 -3.52 -15.27 19.40
N TRP A 234 -4.50 -14.41 19.05
CA TRP A 234 -5.83 -14.41 19.67
C TRP A 234 -6.82 -15.42 19.05
N PHE A 235 -6.43 -16.07 17.95
CA PHE A 235 -7.31 -16.93 17.13
C PHE A 235 -6.73 -18.33 16.94
N GLY A 236 -7.59 -19.29 16.61
CA GLY A 236 -7.25 -20.67 16.25
C GLY A 236 -6.25 -21.33 17.20
N GLU A 237 -5.35 -22.11 16.67
CA GLU A 237 -4.18 -22.68 17.38
C GLU A 237 -2.91 -21.85 17.12
N ARG A 238 -3.07 -20.54 16.93
CA ARG A 238 -1.99 -19.57 16.71
C ARG A 238 -1.16 -19.37 17.97
N ASN A 239 -0.24 -20.31 18.24
CA ASN A 239 0.67 -20.30 19.37
C ASN A 239 2.14 -20.15 18.95
N SER A 240 2.39 -20.02 17.66
CA SER A 240 3.67 -19.76 17.03
C SER A 240 3.46 -19.06 15.70
N ASP A 241 4.51 -18.56 15.08
CA ASP A 241 4.51 -17.92 13.77
C ASP A 241 4.33 -18.91 12.60
N THR A 242 4.46 -20.21 12.85
CA THR A 242 4.36 -21.25 11.80
C THR A 242 2.98 -21.87 11.65
N ALA A 243 2.03 -21.61 12.56
CA ALA A 243 0.73 -22.26 12.59
C ALA A 243 -0.44 -21.27 12.76
N GLY A 244 -1.62 -21.62 12.26
CA GLY A 244 -2.90 -20.99 12.56
C GLY A 244 -3.18 -19.66 11.86
N LEU A 245 -2.23 -19.08 11.11
CA LEU A 245 -2.49 -17.85 10.36
C LEU A 245 -3.51 -18.13 9.24
N GLY A 246 -4.60 -17.36 9.23
CA GLY A 246 -5.77 -17.57 8.39
C GLY A 246 -7.03 -18.02 9.17
N ASP A 247 -6.85 -18.61 10.36
CA ASP A 247 -7.92 -19.20 11.18
C ASP A 247 -8.50 -18.20 12.18
N TYR A 248 -9.09 -17.10 11.72
CA TYR A 248 -9.57 -15.99 12.57
C TYR A 248 -10.79 -16.34 13.45
N THR A 249 -10.79 -17.55 14.02
CA THR A 249 -11.74 -17.98 15.05
C THR A 249 -11.15 -17.82 16.44
N VAL A 250 -11.86 -17.13 17.32
CA VAL A 250 -11.33 -16.76 18.66
C VAL A 250 -10.86 -17.97 19.45
N ASN A 251 -9.64 -17.92 19.99
CA ASN A 251 -9.12 -18.91 20.92
C ASN A 251 -9.74 -18.71 22.31
N ARG A 252 -10.76 -19.52 22.62
CA ARG A 252 -11.51 -19.45 23.89
C ARG A 252 -10.70 -19.92 25.11
N LYS A 253 -9.58 -20.61 24.92
CA LYS A 253 -8.66 -20.98 26.03
C LYS A 253 -7.92 -19.74 26.54
N LYS A 254 -7.47 -18.89 25.62
CA LYS A 254 -6.80 -17.61 25.95
C LYS A 254 -7.79 -16.52 26.35
N LEU A 255 -8.93 -16.46 25.68
CA LEU A 255 -9.97 -15.43 25.81
C LEU A 255 -11.33 -16.09 26.09
N PRO A 256 -11.62 -16.51 27.34
CA PRO A 256 -12.89 -17.20 27.67
C PRO A 256 -14.14 -16.38 27.35
N GLY A 257 -14.09 -15.06 27.55
CA GLY A 257 -15.16 -14.12 27.19
C GLY A 257 -15.23 -13.75 25.71
N GLY A 258 -14.30 -14.24 24.90
CA GLY A 258 -14.14 -13.85 23.50
C GLY A 258 -13.59 -12.44 23.34
N ILE A 259 -13.51 -12.01 22.07
CA ILE A 259 -13.07 -10.64 21.73
C ILE A 259 -14.00 -9.60 22.32
N GLU A 260 -15.31 -9.83 22.22
CA GLU A 260 -16.33 -8.92 22.76
C GLU A 260 -16.18 -8.70 24.26
N GLY A 261 -16.02 -9.78 25.03
CA GLY A 261 -15.83 -9.72 26.49
C GLY A 261 -14.54 -8.98 26.88
N LEU A 262 -13.45 -9.23 26.17
CA LEU A 262 -12.19 -8.51 26.37
C LEU A 262 -12.32 -7.04 26.02
N ALA A 263 -12.88 -6.74 24.84
CA ALA A 263 -13.10 -5.37 24.36
C ALA A 263 -13.96 -4.55 25.35
N GLN A 264 -15.04 -5.14 25.85
CA GLN A 264 -15.90 -4.50 26.84
C GLN A 264 -15.14 -4.15 28.13
N LYS A 265 -14.32 -5.07 28.65
CA LYS A 265 -13.53 -4.84 29.85
C LYS A 265 -12.50 -3.73 29.65
N ILE A 266 -11.83 -3.71 28.50
CA ILE A 266 -10.82 -2.68 28.14
C ILE A 266 -11.51 -1.32 27.96
N THR A 267 -12.62 -1.27 27.25
CA THR A 267 -13.36 0.01 27.04
C THR A 267 -13.96 0.57 28.34
N THR A 268 -14.37 -0.30 29.28
CA THR A 268 -14.80 0.12 30.63
C THR A 268 -13.66 0.78 31.42
N MET A 269 -12.39 0.48 31.13
CA MET A 269 -11.24 1.16 31.71
C MET A 269 -10.98 2.54 31.09
N GLY A 270 -11.76 2.94 30.07
CA GLY A 270 -11.59 4.20 29.34
C GLY A 270 -10.47 4.15 28.29
N LEU A 271 -10.14 2.98 27.78
CA LEU A 271 -9.27 2.78 26.61
C LEU A 271 -10.15 2.49 25.39
N ARG A 272 -9.70 2.84 24.20
CA ARG A 272 -10.20 2.24 22.95
C ARG A 272 -9.62 0.84 22.80
N PHE A 273 -10.28 -0.01 22.00
CA PHE A 273 -9.81 -1.35 21.69
C PHE A 273 -9.56 -1.51 20.20
N GLY A 274 -8.43 -2.12 19.84
CA GLY A 274 -8.07 -2.49 18.49
C GLY A 274 -7.66 -3.96 18.40
N LEU A 275 -7.70 -4.50 17.21
CA LEU A 275 -7.40 -5.91 16.93
C LEU A 275 -6.50 -6.00 15.70
N TRP A 276 -5.45 -6.83 15.80
CA TRP A 276 -4.55 -7.12 14.70
C TRP A 276 -5.09 -8.23 13.78
N PHE A 277 -4.87 -8.05 12.48
CA PHE A 277 -5.13 -9.04 11.42
C PHE A 277 -4.02 -8.99 10.38
N GLU A 278 -3.68 -10.14 9.81
CA GLU A 278 -2.78 -10.31 8.67
C GLU A 278 -3.48 -11.14 7.58
N PRO A 279 -4.45 -10.55 6.85
CA PRO A 279 -5.29 -11.30 5.91
C PRO A 279 -4.58 -11.66 4.60
N GLU A 280 -3.39 -11.13 4.34
CA GLU A 280 -2.59 -11.36 3.14
C GLU A 280 -1.75 -12.63 3.18
N SER A 281 -1.71 -13.32 4.32
CA SER A 281 -0.88 -14.51 4.53
C SER A 281 -1.65 -15.65 5.17
N VAL A 282 -1.23 -16.88 4.89
CA VAL A 282 -1.77 -18.11 5.48
C VAL A 282 -0.64 -19.07 5.79
N ASN A 283 -0.74 -19.77 6.92
CA ASN A 283 0.20 -20.86 7.23
C ASN A 283 -0.28 -22.18 6.60
N LEU A 284 0.67 -23.04 6.22
CA LEU A 284 0.38 -24.42 5.82
C LEU A 284 -0.29 -25.21 6.94
N GLU A 285 0.09 -24.93 8.20
CA GLU A 285 -0.52 -25.50 9.41
C GLU A 285 -1.71 -24.63 9.87
N SER A 286 -2.72 -24.49 9.01
CA SER A 286 -3.99 -23.82 9.31
C SER A 286 -5.17 -24.65 8.84
N GLU A 287 -6.34 -24.45 9.44
CA GLU A 287 -7.59 -25.07 8.96
C GLU A 287 -7.99 -24.50 7.61
N LEU A 288 -7.74 -23.20 7.39
CA LEU A 288 -8.00 -22.55 6.11
C LEU A 288 -7.22 -23.24 4.98
N TYR A 289 -5.92 -23.48 5.14
CA TYR A 289 -5.13 -24.16 4.12
C TYR A 289 -5.55 -25.62 3.92
N ARG A 290 -5.91 -26.34 5.00
CA ARG A 290 -6.38 -27.74 4.90
C ARG A 290 -7.69 -27.85 4.13
N THR A 291 -8.59 -26.88 4.27
CA THR A 291 -9.90 -26.85 3.58
C THR A 291 -9.84 -26.26 2.18
N HIS A 292 -8.89 -25.38 1.93
CA HIS A 292 -8.73 -24.64 0.66
C HIS A 292 -7.28 -24.58 0.20
N PRO A 293 -6.64 -25.72 -0.08
CA PRO A 293 -5.23 -25.73 -0.51
C PRO A 293 -5.01 -25.10 -1.89
N GLU A 294 -6.09 -24.87 -2.64
CA GLU A 294 -6.08 -24.24 -3.97
C GLU A 294 -6.00 -22.71 -3.90
N TRP A 295 -6.16 -22.10 -2.73
CA TRP A 295 -6.05 -20.65 -2.53
C TRP A 295 -4.61 -20.25 -2.24
#